data_f5e94c111597f218ae51c69281daab0b
#
_entry.id   f5e94c111597f218ae51c69281daab0b
#
_cell.length_a   1.000
_cell.length_b   1.000
_cell.length_c   1.000
_cell.angle_alpha   90.00
_cell.angle_beta   90.00
_cell.angle_gamma   90.00
#
_symmetry.space_group_name_H-M   'P 1'
#
loop_
_entity.id
_entity.type
_entity.pdbx_description
1 polymer ?
#
loop_
_entity_poly.entity_id
_entity_poly.type
_entity_poly.pdbx_seq_one_letter_code
_entity_poly.pdbx_strand_id
1 'polypeptide(L)'
;YGAASPTIDPKYIELVEQMGKEMASRGHSLVFGGGGNGLMGAAARGVKNGGGYILGVIPKFFDEENVEAICDFCDELIQPDTMRQRKQLMEDNADAFIIVPGGIGTFEEFFEILTLKQLCRHNKPIALYNLMGYYDDINYAMEQAMNKNFIRDNCKELYYMTDNLEDLLRYIESPVDKIRTVKELKDG
;
A
#
# COMPACT_ATOMS: atom_id res chain seq x y z
N TYR A 1 0.94 -2.18 -0.78
CA TYR A 1 0.03 -3.30 -0.47
C TYR A 1 -0.82 -3.65 -1.68
N GLY A 2 -1.11 -4.94 -1.89
CA GLY A 2 -1.89 -5.41 -3.03
C GLY A 2 -2.13 -6.92 -3.04
N ALA A 3 -2.93 -7.38 -4.02
CA ALA A 3 -3.29 -8.78 -4.13
C ALA A 3 -2.11 -9.69 -4.48
N ALA A 4 -2.09 -10.90 -3.89
CA ALA A 4 -1.19 -12.00 -4.24
C ALA A 4 -1.79 -12.98 -5.26
N SER A 5 -3.09 -12.88 -5.58
CA SER A 5 -3.77 -13.83 -6.46
C SER A 5 -3.16 -13.86 -7.86
N PRO A 6 -2.88 -15.04 -8.42
CA PRO A 6 -2.36 -15.17 -9.79
C PRO A 6 -3.45 -15.06 -10.88
N THR A 7 -4.73 -15.04 -10.52
CA THR A 7 -5.86 -15.10 -11.47
C THR A 7 -6.51 -13.73 -11.70
N ILE A 8 -5.79 -12.64 -11.41
CA ILE A 8 -6.27 -11.26 -11.60
C ILE A 8 -6.25 -10.94 -13.10
N ASP A 9 -7.21 -10.13 -13.54
CA ASP A 9 -7.25 -9.61 -14.91
C ASP A 9 -5.88 -9.03 -15.31
N PRO A 10 -5.30 -9.46 -16.42
CA PRO A 10 -3.99 -9.02 -16.90
C PRO A 10 -3.81 -7.51 -16.98
N LYS A 11 -4.89 -6.77 -17.18
CA LYS A 11 -4.85 -5.30 -17.24
C LYS A 11 -4.42 -4.65 -15.93
N TYR A 12 -4.85 -5.20 -14.78
CA TYR A 12 -4.35 -4.72 -13.48
C TYR A 12 -2.87 -5.01 -13.32
N ILE A 13 -2.43 -6.20 -13.74
CA ILE A 13 -1.01 -6.61 -13.70
C ILE A 13 -0.15 -5.62 -14.48
N GLU A 14 -0.54 -5.34 -15.74
CA GLU A 14 0.18 -4.40 -16.61
C GLU A 14 0.29 -2.99 -16.00
N LEU A 15 -0.82 -2.45 -15.50
CA LEU A 15 -0.84 -1.11 -14.91
C LEU A 15 0.02 -1.01 -13.65
N VAL A 16 0.02 -2.03 -12.80
CA VAL A 16 0.82 -2.06 -11.58
C VAL A 16 2.30 -2.29 -11.89
N GLU A 17 2.62 -3.09 -12.91
CA GLU A 17 4.01 -3.23 -13.37
C GLU A 17 4.56 -1.91 -13.95
N GLN A 18 3.74 -1.18 -14.72
CA GLN A 18 4.07 0.16 -15.20
C GLN A 18 4.29 1.13 -14.03
N MET A 19 3.43 1.11 -13.01
CA MET A 19 3.59 1.91 -11.79
C MET A 19 4.95 1.62 -11.13
N GLY A 20 5.29 0.36 -10.93
CA GLY A 20 6.58 -0.03 -10.34
C GLY A 20 7.78 0.48 -11.13
N LYS A 21 7.73 0.39 -12.47
CA LYS A 21 8.77 0.92 -13.35
C LYS A 21 8.91 2.44 -13.24
N GLU A 22 7.79 3.15 -13.20
CA GLU A 22 7.80 4.61 -13.05
C GLU A 22 8.31 5.03 -11.67
N MET A 23 7.94 4.33 -10.60
CA MET A 23 8.51 4.54 -9.26
C MET A 23 10.04 4.44 -9.28
N ALA A 24 10.59 3.37 -9.85
CA ALA A 24 12.02 3.17 -9.94
C ALA A 24 12.72 4.28 -10.76
N SER A 25 12.10 4.72 -11.87
CA SER A 25 12.63 5.81 -12.69
C SER A 25 12.76 7.15 -11.96
N ARG A 26 11.93 7.35 -10.93
CA ARG A 26 11.96 8.51 -10.03
C ARG A 26 12.86 8.31 -8.80
N GLY A 27 13.57 7.17 -8.70
CA GLY A 27 14.48 6.87 -7.61
C GLY A 27 13.82 6.28 -6.37
N HIS A 28 12.57 5.83 -6.45
CA HIS A 28 11.91 5.14 -5.35
C HIS A 28 12.33 3.67 -5.28
N SER A 29 12.40 3.17 -4.05
CA SER A 29 12.54 1.76 -3.71
C SER A 29 11.17 1.15 -3.39
N LEU A 30 11.04 -0.16 -3.48
CA LEU A 30 9.84 -0.90 -3.09
C LEU A 30 10.05 -1.63 -1.77
N VAL A 31 9.14 -1.42 -0.81
CA VAL A 31 8.94 -2.29 0.35
C VAL A 31 7.58 -2.98 0.18
N PHE A 32 7.56 -4.31 0.22
CA PHE A 32 6.32 -5.07 -0.01
C PHE A 32 6.31 -6.42 0.71
N GLY A 33 5.19 -7.11 0.64
CA GLY A 33 4.97 -8.37 1.34
C GLY A 33 5.74 -9.59 0.84
N GLY A 34 6.65 -9.44 -0.13
CA GLY A 34 7.53 -10.51 -0.59
C GLY A 34 6.90 -11.53 -1.55
N GLY A 35 5.60 -11.43 -1.87
CA GLY A 35 4.92 -12.34 -2.78
C GLY A 35 5.31 -12.15 -4.25
N GLY A 36 5.56 -13.24 -4.98
CA GLY A 36 5.97 -13.21 -6.40
C GLY A 36 4.82 -13.12 -7.40
N ASN A 37 3.58 -13.35 -6.97
CA ASN A 37 2.39 -13.37 -7.81
C ASN A 37 1.52 -12.12 -7.67
N GLY A 38 0.48 -12.04 -8.49
CA GLY A 38 -0.54 -11.01 -8.43
C GLY A 38 0.03 -9.61 -8.64
N LEU A 39 -0.58 -8.62 -7.96
CA LEU A 39 -0.18 -7.23 -8.07
C LEU A 39 1.08 -6.92 -7.25
N MET A 40 1.34 -7.68 -6.17
CA MET A 40 2.61 -7.58 -5.45
C MET A 40 3.79 -7.95 -6.36
N GLY A 41 3.72 -9.11 -7.03
CA GLY A 41 4.73 -9.52 -8.00
C GLY A 41 4.85 -8.58 -9.18
N ALA A 42 3.74 -8.00 -9.67
CA ALA A 42 3.75 -7.00 -10.73
C ALA A 42 4.52 -5.73 -10.33
N ALA A 43 4.24 -5.20 -9.14
CA ALA A 43 4.96 -4.04 -8.62
C ALA A 43 6.48 -4.32 -8.51
N ALA A 44 6.84 -5.49 -7.96
CA ALA A 44 8.24 -5.89 -7.83
C ALA A 44 8.94 -6.04 -9.19
N ARG A 45 8.29 -6.68 -10.19
CA ARG A 45 8.84 -6.76 -11.55
C ARG A 45 9.02 -5.39 -12.18
N GLY A 46 8.04 -4.51 -12.04
CA GLY A 46 8.12 -3.15 -12.52
C GLY A 46 9.32 -2.40 -11.96
N VAL A 47 9.51 -2.44 -10.63
CA VAL A 47 10.64 -1.81 -9.96
C VAL A 47 11.97 -2.43 -10.39
N LYS A 48 12.06 -3.76 -10.50
CA LYS A 48 13.26 -4.45 -11.00
C LYS A 48 13.62 -4.03 -12.42
N ASN A 49 12.62 -3.98 -13.30
CA ASN A 49 12.81 -3.57 -14.70
C ASN A 49 13.22 -2.08 -14.82
N GLY A 50 12.84 -1.26 -13.85
CA GLY A 50 13.26 0.14 -13.73
C GLY A 50 14.62 0.35 -13.03
N GLY A 51 15.25 -0.71 -12.54
CA GLY A 51 16.54 -0.66 -11.83
C GLY A 51 16.45 -0.17 -10.38
N GLY A 52 15.25 -0.21 -9.78
CA GLY A 52 15.02 0.18 -8.38
C GLY A 52 15.35 -0.94 -7.39
N TYR A 53 15.54 -0.57 -6.12
CA TYR A 53 15.80 -1.49 -5.01
C TYR A 53 14.49 -2.09 -4.46
N ILE A 54 14.53 -3.36 -4.09
CA ILE A 54 13.37 -4.13 -3.64
C ILE A 54 13.67 -4.80 -2.30
N LEU A 55 12.91 -4.40 -1.26
CA LEU A 55 12.87 -5.04 0.05
C LEU A 55 11.59 -5.85 0.19
N GLY A 56 11.71 -7.17 0.25
CA GLY A 56 10.61 -8.08 0.56
C GLY A 56 10.55 -8.38 2.07
N VAL A 57 9.34 -8.43 2.63
CA VAL A 57 9.12 -8.81 4.04
C VAL A 57 8.06 -9.91 4.08
N ILE A 58 8.49 -11.16 4.28
CA ILE A 58 7.59 -12.32 4.26
C ILE A 58 7.91 -13.25 5.45
N PRO A 59 6.92 -13.69 6.25
CA PRO A 59 7.16 -14.59 7.36
C PRO A 59 7.69 -15.94 6.90
N LYS A 60 8.54 -16.57 7.70
CA LYS A 60 9.14 -17.90 7.41
C LYS A 60 8.11 -18.97 7.10
N PHE A 61 7.00 -18.99 7.84
CA PHE A 61 5.95 -20.00 7.67
C PHE A 61 5.25 -19.94 6.29
N PHE A 62 5.35 -18.82 5.55
CA PHE A 62 4.82 -18.71 4.20
C PHE A 62 5.51 -19.68 3.23
N ASP A 63 6.81 -19.85 3.38
CA ASP A 63 7.61 -20.83 2.62
C ASP A 63 7.35 -22.25 3.11
N GLU A 64 7.40 -22.45 4.43
CA GLU A 64 7.21 -23.75 5.07
C GLU A 64 5.83 -24.36 4.78
N GLU A 65 4.79 -23.54 4.73
CA GLU A 65 3.40 -23.95 4.50
C GLU A 65 2.94 -23.79 3.03
N ASN A 66 3.82 -23.31 2.15
CA ASN A 66 3.51 -23.01 0.74
C ASN A 66 2.28 -22.10 0.57
N VAL A 67 2.20 -21.05 1.40
CA VAL A 67 1.04 -20.12 1.41
C VAL A 67 0.96 -19.32 0.11
N GLU A 68 2.11 -18.83 -0.39
CA GLU A 68 2.22 -18.15 -1.68
C GLU A 68 3.65 -18.26 -2.26
N ALA A 69 3.78 -18.05 -3.57
CA ALA A 69 5.10 -17.99 -4.20
C ALA A 69 5.89 -16.76 -3.72
N ILE A 70 7.11 -16.99 -3.25
CA ILE A 70 8.01 -15.94 -2.80
C ILE A 70 8.70 -15.29 -4.00
N CYS A 71 8.89 -13.99 -3.97
CA CYS A 71 9.68 -13.25 -4.96
C CYS A 71 11.16 -13.62 -4.83
N ASP A 72 11.75 -14.18 -5.87
CA ASP A 72 13.11 -14.71 -5.91
C ASP A 72 14.17 -13.68 -6.37
N PHE A 73 13.74 -12.46 -6.70
CA PHE A 73 14.61 -11.40 -7.23
C PHE A 73 14.63 -10.13 -6.37
N CYS A 74 14.19 -10.20 -5.10
CA CYS A 74 14.38 -9.12 -4.14
C CYS A 74 15.88 -8.85 -3.90
N ASP A 75 16.25 -7.59 -3.73
CA ASP A 75 17.62 -7.23 -3.34
C ASP A 75 17.85 -7.56 -1.86
N GLU A 76 16.80 -7.48 -1.05
CA GLU A 76 16.79 -7.91 0.35
C GLU A 76 15.47 -8.60 0.69
N LEU A 77 15.52 -9.69 1.48
CA LEU A 77 14.37 -10.42 1.96
C LEU A 77 14.46 -10.60 3.48
N ILE A 78 13.57 -9.94 4.21
CA ILE A 78 13.45 -10.10 5.66
C ILE A 78 12.38 -11.13 5.97
N GLN A 79 12.71 -12.11 6.82
CA GLN A 79 11.81 -13.20 7.20
C GLN A 79 11.47 -13.15 8.70
N PRO A 80 10.47 -12.33 9.10
CA PRO A 80 10.00 -12.28 10.48
C PRO A 80 9.25 -13.57 10.89
N ASP A 81 9.08 -13.76 12.19
CA ASP A 81 8.40 -14.94 12.74
C ASP A 81 6.87 -14.80 12.72
N THR A 82 6.34 -13.57 12.73
CA THR A 82 4.90 -13.30 12.85
C THR A 82 4.39 -12.27 11.84
N MET A 83 3.08 -12.32 11.55
CA MET A 83 2.42 -11.31 10.71
C MET A 83 2.50 -9.89 11.33
N ARG A 84 2.50 -9.75 12.64
CA ARG A 84 2.64 -8.45 13.29
C ARG A 84 4.02 -7.83 13.05
N GLN A 85 5.07 -8.65 13.21
CA GLN A 85 6.43 -8.21 12.89
C GLN A 85 6.58 -7.85 11.41
N ARG A 86 5.96 -8.64 10.50
CA ARG A 86 5.95 -8.35 9.08
C ARG A 86 5.40 -6.94 8.81
N LYS A 87 4.20 -6.64 9.29
CA LYS A 87 3.56 -5.35 9.05
C LYS A 87 4.37 -4.20 9.64
N GLN A 88 4.84 -4.34 10.88
CA GLN A 88 5.68 -3.33 11.50
C GLN A 88 6.95 -3.06 10.70
N LEU A 89 7.65 -4.11 10.23
CA LEU A 89 8.87 -3.96 9.42
C LEU A 89 8.59 -3.26 8.09
N MET A 90 7.45 -3.57 7.44
CA MET A 90 7.05 -2.86 6.21
C MET A 90 6.74 -1.39 6.49
N GLU A 91 6.03 -1.09 7.57
CA GLU A 91 5.70 0.26 7.99
C GLU A 91 6.95 1.08 8.35
N ASP A 92 7.88 0.50 9.11
CA ASP A 92 9.09 1.18 9.57
C ASP A 92 10.03 1.53 8.39
N ASN A 93 10.09 0.68 7.36
CA ASN A 93 10.93 0.86 6.18
C ASN A 93 10.27 1.67 5.04
N ALA A 94 9.00 2.04 5.16
CA ALA A 94 8.30 2.81 4.14
C ALA A 94 8.30 4.31 4.48
N ASP A 95 8.42 5.17 3.46
CA ASP A 95 8.22 6.62 3.56
C ASP A 95 6.82 7.03 3.12
N ALA A 96 6.17 6.21 2.28
CA ALA A 96 4.82 6.39 1.78
C ALA A 96 4.18 5.02 1.54
N PHE A 97 2.85 4.98 1.43
CA PHE A 97 2.08 3.78 1.16
C PHE A 97 1.27 3.93 -0.11
N ILE A 98 1.40 2.97 -1.03
CA ILE A 98 0.54 2.81 -2.19
C ILE A 98 -0.25 1.51 -2.03
N ILE A 99 -1.56 1.62 -2.12
CA ILE A 99 -2.49 0.52 -2.03
C ILE A 99 -3.06 0.27 -3.43
N VAL A 100 -2.65 -0.82 -4.07
CA VAL A 100 -3.22 -1.28 -5.34
C VAL A 100 -4.36 -2.27 -5.05
N PRO A 101 -5.24 -2.59 -6.01
CA PRO A 101 -6.35 -3.52 -5.79
C PRO A 101 -5.94 -4.81 -5.08
N GLY A 102 -6.75 -5.25 -4.11
CA GLY A 102 -6.44 -6.44 -3.31
C GLY A 102 -7.62 -6.94 -2.50
N GLY A 103 -7.41 -8.04 -1.79
CA GLY A 103 -8.42 -8.70 -0.97
C GLY A 103 -8.38 -8.27 0.51
N ILE A 104 -8.84 -9.18 1.37
CA ILE A 104 -8.98 -8.96 2.82
C ILE A 104 -7.67 -8.49 3.47
N GLY A 105 -6.54 -9.11 3.12
CA GLY A 105 -5.23 -8.71 3.67
C GLY A 105 -4.84 -7.28 3.28
N THR A 106 -5.08 -6.89 2.03
CA THR A 106 -4.83 -5.53 1.55
C THR A 106 -5.73 -4.51 2.24
N PHE A 107 -7.01 -4.84 2.47
CA PHE A 107 -7.92 -3.97 3.24
C PHE A 107 -7.47 -3.86 4.70
N GLU A 108 -7.06 -4.95 5.32
CA GLU A 108 -6.57 -4.97 6.70
C GLU A 108 -5.33 -4.08 6.84
N GLU A 109 -4.34 -4.24 5.95
CA GLU A 109 -3.13 -3.42 5.91
C GLU A 109 -3.46 -1.93 5.69
N PHE A 110 -4.36 -1.61 4.75
CA PHE A 110 -4.80 -0.23 4.51
C PHE A 110 -5.45 0.39 5.75
N PHE A 111 -6.40 -0.29 6.37
CA PHE A 111 -7.10 0.25 7.54
C PHE A 111 -6.20 0.31 8.78
N GLU A 112 -5.20 -0.54 8.91
CA GLU A 112 -4.21 -0.44 9.98
C GLU A 112 -3.39 0.83 9.85
N ILE A 113 -2.75 1.08 8.71
CA ILE A 113 -1.95 2.31 8.50
C ILE A 113 -2.80 3.57 8.54
N LEU A 114 -4.03 3.52 8.05
CA LEU A 114 -4.98 4.62 8.14
C LEU A 114 -5.35 4.93 9.59
N THR A 115 -5.58 3.91 10.41
CA THR A 115 -5.85 4.05 11.84
C THR A 115 -4.64 4.61 12.58
N LEU A 116 -3.45 4.12 12.30
CA LEU A 116 -2.21 4.64 12.89
C LEU A 116 -1.98 6.11 12.52
N LYS A 117 -2.28 6.49 11.28
CA LYS A 117 -2.22 7.90 10.86
C LYS A 117 -3.27 8.76 11.56
N GLN A 118 -4.52 8.26 11.71
CA GLN A 118 -5.57 8.94 12.48
C GLN A 118 -5.17 9.14 13.95
N LEU A 119 -4.42 8.18 14.51
CA LEU A 119 -3.88 8.24 15.88
C LEU A 119 -2.55 9.03 15.96
N CYS A 120 -2.14 9.69 14.87
CA CYS A 120 -0.89 10.46 14.78
C CYS A 120 0.37 9.64 15.16
N ARG A 121 0.40 8.33 14.83
CA ARG A 121 1.57 7.46 15.04
C ARG A 121 2.54 7.55 13.87
N HIS A 122 2.07 7.95 12.71
CA HIS A 122 2.87 8.39 11.57
C HIS A 122 2.12 9.50 10.80
N ASN A 123 2.85 10.17 9.90
CA ASN A 123 2.26 11.17 9.00
C ASN A 123 2.60 10.88 7.53
N LYS A 124 2.98 9.63 7.22
CA LYS A 124 3.38 9.20 5.88
C LYS A 124 2.20 9.32 4.91
N PRO A 125 2.40 9.69 3.64
CA PRO A 125 1.36 9.69 2.61
C PRO A 125 0.75 8.29 2.43
N ILE A 126 -0.56 8.22 2.23
CA ILE A 126 -1.29 6.99 1.91
C ILE A 126 -2.08 7.23 0.63
N ALA A 127 -1.80 6.49 -0.44
CA ALA A 127 -2.47 6.61 -1.73
C ALA A 127 -3.19 5.31 -2.10
N LEU A 128 -4.48 5.39 -2.41
CA LEU A 128 -5.24 4.32 -3.05
C LEU A 128 -5.14 4.48 -4.57
N TYR A 129 -4.52 3.52 -5.26
CA TYR A 129 -4.51 3.48 -6.72
C TYR A 129 -5.80 2.83 -7.22
N ASN A 130 -6.78 3.68 -7.53
CA ASN A 130 -8.16 3.27 -7.86
C ASN A 130 -8.29 2.77 -9.29
N LEU A 131 -7.51 1.76 -9.64
CA LEU A 131 -7.52 1.16 -10.96
C LEU A 131 -8.91 0.66 -11.33
N MET A 132 -9.45 1.17 -12.45
CA MET A 132 -10.76 0.78 -12.99
C MET A 132 -11.91 0.88 -11.96
N GLY A 133 -11.83 1.84 -11.02
CA GLY A 133 -12.88 2.06 -10.02
C GLY A 133 -12.93 1.03 -8.89
N TYR A 134 -11.88 0.24 -8.70
CA TYR A 134 -11.85 -0.87 -7.73
C TYR A 134 -12.19 -0.44 -6.29
N TYR A 135 -11.80 0.77 -5.90
CA TYR A 135 -12.00 1.29 -4.55
C TYR A 135 -13.22 2.21 -4.39
N ASP A 136 -14.05 2.37 -5.43
CA ASP A 136 -15.21 3.27 -5.38
C ASP A 136 -16.17 2.90 -4.24
N ASP A 137 -16.46 1.61 -4.04
CA ASP A 137 -17.35 1.15 -2.98
C ASP A 137 -16.77 1.39 -1.58
N ILE A 138 -15.46 1.25 -1.40
CA ILE A 138 -14.78 1.57 -0.13
C ILE A 138 -14.84 3.06 0.14
N ASN A 139 -14.57 3.89 -0.86
CA ASN A 139 -14.69 5.34 -0.74
C ASN A 139 -16.12 5.75 -0.38
N TYR A 140 -17.11 5.16 -1.04
CA TYR A 140 -18.52 5.39 -0.71
C TYR A 140 -18.84 4.98 0.72
N ALA A 141 -18.36 3.83 1.19
CA ALA A 141 -18.57 3.39 2.57
C ALA A 141 -17.95 4.37 3.59
N MET A 142 -16.76 4.88 3.32
CA MET A 142 -16.10 5.90 4.14
C MET A 142 -16.91 7.21 4.17
N GLU A 143 -17.41 7.67 3.03
CA GLU A 143 -18.26 8.85 2.94
C GLU A 143 -19.57 8.66 3.72
N GLN A 144 -20.21 7.49 3.62
CA GLN A 144 -21.41 7.18 4.42
C GLN A 144 -21.14 7.18 5.92
N ALA A 145 -19.97 6.69 6.34
CA ALA A 145 -19.57 6.72 7.75
C ALA A 145 -19.33 8.16 8.24
N MET A 146 -18.74 9.04 7.40
CA MET A 146 -18.62 10.46 7.70
C MET A 146 -19.98 11.16 7.80
N ASN A 147 -20.86 10.98 6.81
CA ASN A 147 -22.20 11.55 6.78
C ASN A 147 -23.07 11.16 8.00
N LYS A 148 -22.78 10.00 8.60
CA LYS A 148 -23.46 9.48 9.79
C LYS A 148 -22.72 9.78 11.10
N ASN A 149 -21.65 10.57 11.05
CA ASN A 149 -20.80 10.95 12.19
C ASN A 149 -20.08 9.79 12.90
N PHE A 150 -19.86 8.64 12.22
CA PHE A 150 -18.99 7.57 12.72
C PHE A 150 -17.51 7.88 12.48
N ILE A 151 -17.21 8.67 11.46
CA ILE A 151 -15.87 9.15 11.11
C ILE A 151 -15.94 10.67 10.94
N ARG A 152 -14.92 11.37 11.37
CA ARG A 152 -14.82 12.83 11.20
C ARG A 152 -14.53 13.20 9.75
N ASP A 153 -15.09 14.30 9.26
CA ASP A 153 -14.86 14.79 7.89
C ASP A 153 -13.38 15.04 7.60
N ASN A 154 -12.61 15.46 8.60
CA ASN A 154 -11.16 15.65 8.47
C ASN A 154 -10.40 14.36 8.13
N CYS A 155 -10.99 13.18 8.38
CA CYS A 155 -10.37 11.91 8.02
C CYS A 155 -10.33 11.67 6.50
N LYS A 156 -11.12 12.41 5.72
CA LYS A 156 -11.05 12.40 4.26
C LYS A 156 -9.67 12.83 3.73
N GLU A 157 -8.93 13.62 4.48
CA GLU A 157 -7.60 14.11 4.10
C GLU A 157 -6.46 13.15 4.55
N LEU A 158 -6.77 12.03 5.19
CA LEU A 158 -5.75 11.08 5.65
C LEU A 158 -5.18 10.22 4.54
N TYR A 159 -5.92 10.07 3.44
CA TYR A 159 -5.48 9.34 2.26
C TYR A 159 -5.91 10.07 0.99
N TYR A 160 -5.27 9.73 -0.11
CA TYR A 160 -5.59 10.23 -1.44
C TYR A 160 -6.00 9.07 -2.34
N MET A 161 -7.04 9.24 -3.13
CA MET A 161 -7.49 8.23 -4.08
C MET A 161 -7.48 8.80 -5.50
N THR A 162 -6.86 8.09 -6.42
CA THR A 162 -6.78 8.48 -7.84
C THR A 162 -6.57 7.25 -8.74
N ASP A 163 -7.04 7.32 -9.96
CA ASP A 163 -6.75 6.37 -11.04
C ASP A 163 -5.59 6.84 -11.95
N ASN A 164 -5.10 8.05 -11.72
CA ASN A 164 -4.02 8.66 -12.48
C ASN A 164 -2.67 8.40 -11.81
N LEU A 165 -1.75 7.73 -12.52
CA LEU A 165 -0.42 7.38 -11.99
C LEU A 165 0.43 8.61 -11.66
N GLU A 166 0.40 9.64 -12.49
CA GLU A 166 1.18 10.87 -12.27
C GLU A 166 0.73 11.61 -11.00
N ASP A 167 -0.60 11.71 -10.80
CA ASP A 167 -1.16 12.34 -9.61
C ASP A 167 -0.86 11.52 -8.35
N LEU A 168 -0.89 10.20 -8.45
CA LEU A 168 -0.53 9.28 -7.35
C LEU A 168 0.92 9.50 -6.91
N LEU A 169 1.86 9.49 -7.85
CA LEU A 169 3.28 9.66 -7.56
C LEU A 169 3.57 11.07 -7.04
N ARG A 170 2.99 12.10 -7.65
CA ARG A 170 3.10 13.47 -7.15
C ARG A 170 2.61 13.62 -5.71
N TYR A 171 1.51 12.94 -5.36
CA TYR A 171 0.98 12.97 -3.99
C TYR A 171 1.93 12.35 -2.98
N ILE A 172 2.51 11.16 -3.27
CA ILE A 172 3.43 10.51 -2.33
C ILE A 172 4.79 11.23 -2.21
N GLU A 173 5.18 11.99 -3.23
CA GLU A 173 6.41 12.81 -3.29
C GLU A 173 6.23 14.19 -2.63
N SER A 174 4.99 14.62 -2.41
CA SER A 174 4.70 15.94 -1.86
C SER A 174 5.05 16.00 -0.37
N PRO A 175 5.62 17.13 0.11
CA PRO A 175 5.85 17.34 1.52
C PRO A 175 4.53 17.21 2.30
N VAL A 176 4.58 16.59 3.47
CA VAL A 176 3.41 16.51 4.35
C VAL A 176 3.29 17.81 5.12
N ASP A 177 2.51 18.75 4.61
CA ASP A 177 2.44 20.13 5.11
C ASP A 177 1.68 20.29 6.44
N LYS A 178 0.89 19.31 6.86
CA LYS A 178 0.00 19.44 8.02
C LYS A 178 0.18 18.31 9.03
N ILE A 179 0.79 18.65 10.17
CA ILE A 179 0.77 17.77 11.33
C ILE A 179 -0.57 17.99 12.06
N ARG A 180 -1.41 16.97 12.13
CA ARG A 180 -2.69 16.99 12.84
C ARG A 180 -2.55 16.41 14.23
N THR A 181 -3.43 16.79 15.11
CA THR A 181 -3.55 16.20 16.45
C THR A 181 -4.64 15.13 16.47
N VAL A 182 -4.53 14.17 17.40
CA VAL A 182 -5.58 13.15 17.62
C VAL A 182 -6.93 13.81 17.90
N LYS A 183 -6.93 14.93 18.63
CA LYS A 183 -8.14 15.69 18.95
C LYS A 183 -8.86 16.19 17.70
N GLU A 184 -8.13 16.71 16.71
CA GLU A 184 -8.73 17.17 15.44
C GLU A 184 -9.32 16.02 14.61
N LEU A 185 -8.81 14.80 14.75
CA LEU A 185 -9.20 13.64 13.97
C LEU A 185 -10.24 12.74 14.66
N LYS A 186 -10.34 12.79 15.99
CA LYS A 186 -11.24 11.92 16.78
C LYS A 186 -12.24 12.68 17.66
N ASP A 187 -11.80 13.79 18.26
CA ASP A 187 -12.62 14.53 19.22
C ASP A 187 -13.05 15.85 18.59
N GLY A 188 -14.32 15.99 18.29
CA GLY A 188 -14.90 17.24 17.83
C GLY A 188 -16.18 17.49 18.51
#